data_4eada4efbaf2f1b9c172984e5da7ea6a
#
_entry.id   4eada4efbaf2f1b9c172984e5da7ea6a
#
_cell.length_a   1.000
_cell.length_b   1.000
_cell.length_c   1.000
_cell.angle_alpha   90.00
_cell.angle_beta   90.00
_cell.angle_gamma   90.00
#
_symmetry.space_group_name_H-M   'P 1'
#
loop_
_entity.id
_entity.type
_entity.pdbx_description
1 polymer ?
#
loop_
_entity_poly.entity_id
_entity_poly.type
_entity_poly.pdbx_seq_one_letter_code
_entity_poly.pdbx_strand_id
1 'polypeptide(L)'
;MKYLCPRDFRRGEMEEKMKRYAEFAAIAQEQIEEAMKQEEVLDACAQVMTDTVMHDGVIHVFGCGHSQMFAEELCFRTGGLVPVNVIIIPHYHIFPRVRYSQLMERCEGFAPAVLDTMTTSSADTMIIV
;
A
#
# COMPACT_ATOMS: atom_id res chain seq x y z
N MET A 1 26.59 -3.46 17.60
CA MET A 1 25.37 -4.27 17.50
C MET A 1 25.81 -5.72 17.41
N LYS A 2 25.70 -6.52 18.48
CA LYS A 2 26.07 -7.96 18.45
C LYS A 2 24.92 -8.73 17.80
N TYR A 3 25.18 -9.31 16.66
CA TYR A 3 24.24 -10.27 16.07
C TYR A 3 24.26 -11.53 16.94
N LEU A 4 23.16 -11.83 17.59
CA LEU A 4 22.97 -13.07 18.34
C LEU A 4 22.95 -14.25 17.34
N CYS A 5 23.92 -15.14 17.49
CA CYS A 5 23.98 -16.37 16.69
C CYS A 5 22.80 -17.29 17.08
N PRO A 6 22.08 -17.89 16.12
CA PRO A 6 20.93 -18.74 16.40
C PRO A 6 21.22 -19.96 17.28
N ARG A 7 22.49 -20.27 17.54
CA ARG A 7 22.91 -21.44 18.34
C ARG A 7 22.75 -21.28 19.86
N ASP A 8 22.53 -20.04 20.34
CA ASP A 8 22.44 -19.76 21.77
C ASP A 8 21.02 -19.77 22.35
N PHE A 9 20.01 -20.13 21.54
CA PHE A 9 18.63 -20.24 21.99
C PHE A 9 18.39 -21.57 22.74
N ARG A 10 17.98 -21.48 24.00
CA ARG A 10 17.51 -22.60 24.79
C ARG A 10 16.19 -23.13 24.19
N ARG A 11 15.98 -24.46 24.25
CA ARG A 11 14.83 -25.13 23.63
C ARG A 11 13.47 -24.55 24.05
N GLY A 12 13.32 -24.15 25.34
CA GLY A 12 12.11 -23.52 25.84
C GLY A 12 11.83 -22.12 25.29
N GLU A 13 12.87 -21.33 25.05
CA GLU A 13 12.73 -20.00 24.42
C GLU A 13 12.32 -20.10 22.96
N MET A 14 12.71 -21.19 22.31
CA MET A 14 12.34 -21.46 20.92
C MET A 14 10.88 -21.90 20.82
N GLU A 15 10.39 -22.72 21.74
CA GLU A 15 8.99 -23.13 21.80
C GLU A 15 8.05 -21.96 22.08
N GLU A 16 8.41 -21.06 23.00
CA GLU A 16 7.66 -19.82 23.27
C GLU A 16 7.64 -18.86 22.07
N LYS A 17 8.76 -18.72 21.38
CA LYS A 17 8.82 -17.93 20.15
C LYS A 17 7.94 -18.50 19.04
N MET A 18 8.01 -19.81 18.82
CA MET A 18 7.16 -20.49 17.82
C MET A 18 5.68 -20.29 18.13
N LYS A 19 5.30 -20.30 19.41
CA LYS A 19 3.93 -19.99 19.83
C LYS A 19 3.52 -18.56 19.45
N ARG A 20 4.39 -17.57 19.67
CA ARG A 20 4.12 -16.17 19.29
C ARG A 20 4.01 -15.98 17.76
N TYR A 21 4.80 -16.68 16.97
CA TYR A 21 4.68 -16.64 15.52
C TYR A 21 3.35 -17.25 15.04
N ALA A 22 2.92 -18.35 15.67
CA ALA A 22 1.64 -18.97 15.36
C ALA A 22 0.45 -18.05 15.75
N GLU A 23 0.52 -17.39 16.91
CA GLU A 23 -0.46 -16.39 17.35
C GLU A 23 -0.54 -15.22 16.37
N PHE A 24 0.60 -14.69 15.92
CA PHE A 24 0.64 -13.62 14.92
C PHE A 24 0.02 -14.06 13.59
N ALA A 25 0.37 -15.27 13.12
CA ALA A 25 -0.18 -15.81 11.88
C ALA A 25 -1.69 -16.00 11.96
N ALA A 26 -2.21 -16.46 13.09
CA ALA A 26 -3.64 -16.60 13.30
C ALA A 26 -4.38 -15.26 13.28
N ILE A 27 -3.82 -14.23 13.91
CA ILE A 27 -4.39 -12.85 13.87
C ILE A 27 -4.39 -12.31 12.43
N ALA A 28 -3.30 -12.48 11.70
CA ALA A 28 -3.22 -12.03 10.32
C ALA A 28 -4.23 -12.75 9.42
N GLN A 29 -4.43 -14.04 9.62
CA GLN A 29 -5.44 -14.81 8.90
C GLN A 29 -6.85 -14.33 9.22
N GLU A 30 -7.17 -14.09 10.50
CA GLU A 30 -8.47 -13.55 10.92
C GLU A 30 -8.75 -12.19 10.24
N GLN A 31 -7.75 -11.30 10.17
CA GLN A 31 -7.89 -10.01 9.50
C GLN A 31 -8.17 -10.16 7.99
N ILE A 32 -7.53 -11.12 7.33
CA ILE A 32 -7.80 -11.43 5.92
C ILE A 32 -9.22 -11.95 5.75
N GLU A 33 -9.67 -12.87 6.61
CA GLU A 33 -11.02 -13.41 6.58
C GLU A 33 -12.09 -12.32 6.81
N GLU A 34 -11.84 -11.37 7.72
CA GLU A 34 -12.73 -10.23 7.94
C GLU A 34 -12.76 -9.29 6.71
N ALA A 35 -11.63 -9.05 6.06
CA ALA A 35 -11.60 -8.26 4.84
C ALA A 35 -12.39 -8.92 3.70
N MET A 36 -12.30 -10.23 3.58
CA MET A 36 -13.04 -11.00 2.56
C MET A 36 -14.55 -11.00 2.75
N LYS A 37 -15.05 -10.70 3.96
CA LYS A 37 -16.50 -10.54 4.22
C LYS A 37 -17.09 -9.27 3.63
N GLN A 38 -16.26 -8.35 3.15
CA GLN A 38 -16.69 -7.10 2.52
C GLN A 38 -16.94 -7.26 1.01
N GLU A 39 -17.60 -8.34 0.63
CA GLU A 39 -17.81 -8.74 -0.77
C GLU A 39 -18.46 -7.62 -1.61
N GLU A 40 -19.50 -6.98 -1.08
CA GLU A 40 -20.20 -5.89 -1.79
C GLU A 40 -19.27 -4.69 -2.09
N VAL A 41 -18.38 -4.34 -1.15
CA VAL A 41 -17.42 -3.24 -1.33
C VAL A 41 -16.34 -3.64 -2.34
N LEU A 42 -15.84 -4.87 -2.24
CA LEU A 42 -14.83 -5.39 -3.16
C LEU A 42 -15.37 -5.46 -4.59
N ASP A 43 -16.59 -5.92 -4.77
CA ASP A 43 -17.26 -5.96 -6.07
C ASP A 43 -17.47 -4.56 -6.65
N ALA A 44 -17.91 -3.60 -5.82
CA ALA A 44 -18.07 -2.22 -6.25
C ALA A 44 -16.73 -1.60 -6.71
N CYS A 45 -15.66 -1.84 -5.97
CA CYS A 45 -14.33 -1.39 -6.36
C CYS A 45 -13.86 -2.05 -7.68
N ALA A 46 -14.06 -3.35 -7.80
CA ALA A 46 -13.71 -4.09 -9.02
C ALA A 46 -14.49 -3.58 -10.24
N GLN A 47 -15.77 -3.25 -10.06
CA GLN A 47 -16.59 -2.68 -11.14
C GLN A 47 -16.05 -1.31 -11.57
N VAL A 48 -15.75 -0.41 -10.63
CA VAL A 48 -15.19 0.92 -10.95
C VAL A 48 -13.88 0.79 -11.71
N MET A 49 -12.98 -0.09 -11.26
CA MET A 49 -11.71 -0.34 -11.95
C MET A 49 -11.92 -0.90 -13.35
N THR A 50 -12.88 -1.82 -13.51
CA THR A 50 -13.23 -2.40 -14.82
C THR A 50 -13.75 -1.33 -15.76
N ASP A 51 -14.68 -0.50 -15.29
CA ASP A 51 -15.26 0.57 -16.10
C ASP A 51 -14.19 1.58 -16.53
N THR A 52 -13.25 1.92 -15.64
CA THR A 52 -12.10 2.77 -15.98
C THR A 52 -11.31 2.19 -17.16
N VAL A 53 -10.93 0.92 -17.08
CA VAL A 53 -10.15 0.25 -18.14
C VAL A 53 -10.95 0.15 -19.44
N MET A 54 -12.25 -0.17 -19.35
CA MET A 54 -13.12 -0.31 -20.53
C MET A 54 -13.39 1.01 -21.25
N HIS A 55 -13.19 2.14 -20.59
CA HIS A 55 -13.34 3.49 -21.17
C HIS A 55 -11.99 4.17 -21.45
N ASP A 56 -10.93 3.39 -21.63
CA ASP A 56 -9.57 3.87 -21.89
C ASP A 56 -9.02 4.85 -20.81
N GLY A 57 -9.56 4.74 -19.59
CA GLY A 57 -9.09 5.51 -18.44
C GLY A 57 -7.86 4.89 -17.77
N VAL A 58 -7.27 5.64 -16.84
CA VAL A 58 -6.11 5.26 -16.04
C VAL A 58 -6.50 5.13 -14.58
N ILE A 59 -6.02 4.08 -13.94
CA ILE A 59 -6.15 3.90 -12.49
C ILE A 59 -4.94 4.54 -11.84
N HIS A 60 -5.12 5.71 -11.26
CA HIS A 60 -4.09 6.38 -10.47
C HIS A 60 -4.05 5.80 -9.06
N VAL A 61 -2.86 5.52 -8.55
CA VAL A 61 -2.69 5.00 -7.18
C VAL A 61 -1.76 5.89 -6.40
N PHE A 62 -2.19 6.31 -5.22
CA PHE A 62 -1.45 7.20 -4.35
C PHE A 62 -1.38 6.66 -2.92
N GLY A 63 -0.23 6.83 -2.28
CA GLY A 63 -0.02 6.56 -0.86
C GLY A 63 1.13 7.38 -0.31
N CYS A 64 1.08 7.70 0.98
CA CYS A 64 2.15 8.38 1.71
C CYS A 64 2.97 7.39 2.53
N GLY A 65 4.26 7.65 2.70
CA GLY A 65 5.12 6.84 3.53
C GLY A 65 5.16 5.37 3.10
N HIS A 66 4.81 4.46 4.00
CA HIS A 66 4.77 3.03 3.68
C HIS A 66 3.59 2.63 2.78
N SER A 67 2.49 3.40 2.78
CA SER A 67 1.37 3.17 1.86
C SER A 67 1.77 3.34 0.39
N GLN A 68 2.80 4.14 0.11
CA GLN A 68 3.36 4.26 -1.23
C GLN A 68 3.87 2.91 -1.78
N MET A 69 4.37 2.03 -0.91
CA MET A 69 4.84 0.69 -1.32
C MET A 69 3.71 -0.16 -1.93
N PHE A 70 2.48 0.00 -1.43
CA PHE A 70 1.32 -0.64 -2.02
C PHE A 70 1.05 -0.13 -3.44
N ALA A 71 1.15 1.19 -3.63
CA ALA A 71 0.98 1.80 -4.95
C ALA A 71 2.07 1.33 -5.94
N GLU A 72 3.32 1.29 -5.51
CA GLU A 72 4.45 0.80 -6.32
C GLU A 72 4.29 -0.67 -6.73
N GLU A 73 3.74 -1.52 -5.84
CA GLU A 73 3.52 -2.94 -6.10
C GLU A 73 2.47 -3.20 -7.17
N LEU A 74 1.53 -2.28 -7.39
CA LEU A 74 0.52 -2.38 -8.45
C LEU A 74 1.06 -1.98 -9.83
N CYS A 75 2.15 -1.23 -9.89
CA CYS A 75 2.68 -0.66 -11.12
C CYS A 75 3.79 -1.55 -11.73
N PHE A 76 3.77 -1.62 -13.05
CA PHE A 76 4.87 -2.18 -13.86
C PHE A 76 5.29 -3.61 -13.46
N ARG A 77 4.32 -4.43 -13.10
CA ARG A 77 4.53 -5.79 -12.65
C ARG A 77 4.09 -6.81 -13.70
N THR A 78 4.86 -7.87 -13.88
CA THR A 78 4.46 -9.00 -14.74
C THR A 78 3.14 -9.60 -14.26
N GLY A 79 2.12 -9.61 -15.12
CA GLY A 79 0.77 -10.06 -14.80
C GLY A 79 -0.12 -9.03 -14.08
N GLY A 80 0.37 -7.79 -13.89
CA GLY A 80 -0.41 -6.67 -13.36
C GLY A 80 -1.28 -6.00 -14.44
N LEU A 81 -2.15 -5.08 -14.00
CA LEU A 81 -2.95 -4.24 -14.88
C LEU A 81 -2.05 -3.21 -15.57
N VAL A 82 -2.23 -3.06 -16.87
CA VAL A 82 -1.43 -2.10 -17.67
C VAL A 82 -1.79 -0.64 -17.40
N PRO A 83 -3.08 -0.24 -17.35
CA PRO A 83 -3.45 1.17 -17.17
C PRO A 83 -3.41 1.61 -15.71
N VAL A 84 -2.30 1.34 -15.03
CA VAL A 84 -2.04 1.78 -13.65
C VAL A 84 -0.93 2.83 -13.64
N ASN A 85 -1.19 3.98 -13.06
CA ASN A 85 -0.23 5.05 -12.85
C ASN A 85 -0.02 5.29 -11.36
N VAL A 86 1.20 5.09 -10.88
CA VAL A 86 1.57 5.39 -9.49
C VAL A 86 1.95 6.87 -9.37
N ILE A 87 1.28 7.56 -8.46
CA ILE A 87 1.62 8.93 -8.12
C ILE A 87 2.72 8.91 -7.07
N ILE A 88 3.96 9.09 -7.51
CA ILE A 88 5.12 9.15 -6.63
C ILE A 88 5.47 10.60 -6.35
N ILE A 89 5.31 11.02 -5.10
CA ILE A 89 5.71 12.34 -4.62
C ILE A 89 6.92 12.16 -3.71
N PRO A 90 8.14 12.53 -4.15
CA PRO A 90 9.36 12.29 -3.37
C PRO A 90 9.33 12.88 -1.96
N HIS A 91 8.59 13.96 -1.77
CA HIS A 91 8.43 14.62 -0.47
C HIS A 91 7.57 13.83 0.53
N TYR A 92 6.73 12.92 0.06
CA TYR A 92 5.90 12.05 0.89
C TYR A 92 6.55 10.68 1.16
N HIS A 93 7.71 10.43 0.56
CA HIS A 93 8.45 9.20 0.81
C HIS A 93 9.14 9.23 2.19
N ILE A 94 9.21 8.06 2.85
CA ILE A 94 9.85 7.92 4.17
C ILE A 94 11.36 8.25 4.15
N PHE A 95 12.00 8.19 3.01
CA PHE A 95 13.41 8.55 2.82
C PHE A 95 13.54 9.93 2.16
N PRO A 96 14.56 10.70 2.52
CA PRO A 96 15.64 10.41 3.48
C PRO A 96 15.28 10.67 4.95
N ARG A 97 14.14 11.28 5.27
CA ARG A 97 13.77 11.66 6.64
C ARG A 97 12.27 11.53 6.90
N VAL A 98 11.88 10.59 7.74
CA VAL A 98 10.48 10.36 8.16
C VAL A 98 9.79 11.65 8.66
N ARG A 99 10.48 12.45 9.50
CA ARG A 99 9.92 13.69 10.03
C ARG A 99 9.61 14.73 8.93
N TYR A 100 10.42 14.76 7.89
CA TYR A 100 10.19 15.64 6.75
C TYR A 100 8.94 15.23 5.98
N SER A 101 8.79 13.94 5.67
CA SER A 101 7.59 13.40 5.03
C SER A 101 6.32 13.75 5.83
N GLN A 102 6.34 13.51 7.15
CA GLN A 102 5.21 13.85 8.03
C GLN A 102 4.83 15.35 8.04
N LEU A 103 5.81 16.23 7.85
CA LEU A 103 5.54 17.67 7.74
C LEU A 103 4.92 18.01 6.38
N MET A 104 5.41 17.38 5.32
CA MET A 104 4.90 17.61 3.96
C MET A 104 3.47 17.10 3.78
N GLU A 105 3.11 15.98 4.40
CA GLU A 105 1.74 15.43 4.42
C GLU A 105 0.72 16.41 5.04
N ARG A 106 1.18 17.31 5.90
CA ARG A 106 0.35 18.32 6.58
C ARG A 106 0.48 19.72 5.97
N CYS A 107 1.22 19.85 4.87
CA CYS A 107 1.40 21.12 4.18
C CYS A 107 0.16 21.43 3.36
N GLU A 108 -0.63 22.40 3.82
CA GLU A 108 -1.83 22.85 3.11
C GLU A 108 -1.48 23.36 1.70
N GLY A 109 -2.32 22.99 0.73
CA GLY A 109 -2.16 23.39 -0.67
C GLY A 109 -1.11 22.58 -1.45
N PHE A 110 -0.31 21.73 -0.82
CA PHE A 110 0.71 20.98 -1.55
C PHE A 110 0.10 19.88 -2.44
N ALA A 111 -0.86 19.11 -1.93
CA ALA A 111 -1.51 18.07 -2.74
C ALA A 111 -2.29 18.62 -3.94
N PRO A 112 -3.12 19.66 -3.83
CA PRO A 112 -3.71 20.33 -4.99
C PRO A 112 -2.68 20.79 -6.02
N ALA A 113 -1.59 21.44 -5.58
CA ALA A 113 -0.54 21.90 -6.48
C ALA A 113 0.14 20.75 -7.25
N VAL A 114 0.28 19.56 -6.64
CA VAL A 114 0.78 18.38 -7.34
C VAL A 114 -0.25 17.86 -8.34
N LEU A 115 -1.51 17.74 -7.94
CA LEU A 115 -2.59 17.26 -8.80
C LEU A 115 -2.79 18.15 -10.02
N ASP A 116 -2.63 19.47 -9.88
CA ASP A 116 -2.71 20.43 -10.97
C ASP A 116 -1.63 20.22 -12.05
N THR A 117 -0.55 19.51 -11.71
CA THR A 117 0.51 19.14 -12.68
C THR A 117 0.23 17.84 -13.43
N MET A 118 -0.80 17.10 -13.01
CA MET A 118 -1.13 15.82 -13.59
C MET A 118 -2.13 15.97 -14.74
N THR A 119 -1.96 15.16 -15.76
CA THR A 119 -2.98 15.00 -16.79
C THR A 119 -3.95 13.92 -16.35
N THR A 120 -5.16 14.31 -15.99
CA THR A 120 -6.24 13.40 -15.60
C THR A 120 -7.47 13.63 -16.49
N SER A 121 -8.29 12.61 -16.64
CA SER A 121 -9.55 12.67 -17.40
C SER A 121 -10.74 12.25 -16.53
N SER A 122 -11.95 12.48 -17.01
CA SER A 122 -13.17 12.03 -16.34
C SER A 122 -13.38 10.51 -16.40
N ALA A 123 -12.59 9.80 -17.22
CA ALA A 123 -12.59 8.35 -17.31
C ALA A 123 -11.65 7.70 -16.28
N ASP A 124 -10.80 8.48 -15.62
CA ASP A 124 -9.81 7.98 -14.68
C ASP A 124 -10.41 7.71 -13.29
N THR A 125 -9.78 6.81 -12.58
CA THR A 125 -10.10 6.50 -11.17
C THR A 125 -8.87 6.65 -10.31
N MET A 126 -9.05 7.05 -9.04
CA MET A 126 -7.97 7.17 -8.09
C MET A 126 -8.18 6.24 -6.89
N ILE A 127 -7.15 5.46 -6.57
CA ILE A 127 -7.04 4.66 -5.34
C ILE A 127 -6.12 5.41 -4.38
N ILE A 128 -6.59 5.69 -3.19
CA ILE A 128 -5.82 6.34 -2.11
C ILE A 128 -5.68 5.34 -0.96
N VAL A 129 -4.41 5.07 -0.55
CA VAL A 129 -4.05 4.10 0.47
C VAL A 129 -3.62 4.77 1.77
#